data_52d1fad12291c9a90467c549f2cc53e6
#
_entry.id   52d1fad12291c9a90467c549f2cc53e6
#
_cell.length_a   1.000
_cell.length_b   1.000
_cell.length_c   1.000
_cell.angle_alpha   90.00
_cell.angle_beta   90.00
_cell.angle_gamma   90.00
#
_symmetry.space_group_name_H-M   'P 1'
#
loop_
_entity.id
_entity.type
_entity.pdbx_description
1 polymer ?
#
loop_
_entity_poly.entity_id
_entity_poly.type
_entity_poly.pdbx_seq_one_letter_code
_entity_poly.pdbx_strand_id
1 'polypeptide(L)'
;GQHPRIEDGIAASGAKKVYLMLGMNCIASGVDRVSQDLVTLVSKIQEKSPGIAVLIESVTPMTADSPRADGSLNNFTIQEFNEKMKAICQEKQWYYVNVAEAVTGDAGALKAEYSGDKAMGIHFNYDGAAAWANYLLTHVPEALK
;
A
#
# COMPACT_ATOMS: atom_id res chain seq x y z
N GLY A 1 8.30 26.80 2.80
CA GLY A 1 7.41 26.61 1.67
C GLY A 1 6.38 25.56 1.98
N GLN A 2 5.13 25.76 1.62
CA GLN A 2 4.10 24.74 1.76
C GLN A 2 4.41 23.63 0.75
N HIS A 3 4.49 22.37 1.22
CA HIS A 3 4.57 21.24 0.32
C HIS A 3 3.23 21.09 -0.43
N PRO A 4 3.24 20.85 -1.74
CA PRO A 4 2.02 20.62 -2.50
C PRO A 4 1.27 19.40 -1.93
N ARG A 5 -0.04 19.42 -1.95
CA ARG A 5 -0.84 18.26 -1.58
C ARG A 5 -0.64 17.15 -2.62
N ILE A 6 -0.80 15.89 -2.21
CA ILE A 6 -0.61 14.72 -3.09
C ILE A 6 -1.47 14.84 -4.36
N GLU A 7 -2.75 15.16 -4.20
CA GLU A 7 -3.69 15.30 -5.30
C GLU A 7 -3.32 16.43 -6.27
N ASP A 8 -2.71 17.50 -5.78
CA ASP A 8 -2.24 18.63 -6.61
C ASP A 8 -1.00 18.23 -7.41
N GLY A 9 -0.06 17.52 -6.77
CA GLY A 9 1.14 17.01 -7.43
C GLY A 9 0.81 15.99 -8.54
N ILE A 10 -0.14 15.10 -8.29
CA ILE A 10 -0.60 14.12 -9.28
C ILE A 10 -1.25 14.85 -10.47
N ALA A 11 -2.15 15.81 -10.21
CA ALA A 11 -2.79 16.58 -11.27
C ALA A 11 -1.76 17.36 -12.12
N ALA A 12 -0.81 18.01 -11.47
CA ALA A 12 0.24 18.77 -12.15
C ALA A 12 1.16 17.89 -13.02
N SER A 13 1.36 16.62 -12.65
CA SER A 13 2.17 15.67 -13.41
C SER A 13 1.52 15.21 -14.72
N GLY A 14 0.21 15.34 -14.86
CA GLY A 14 -0.54 14.81 -16.00
C GLY A 14 -0.60 13.27 -16.05
N ALA A 15 -0.31 12.61 -14.93
CA ALA A 15 -0.30 11.14 -14.85
C ALA A 15 -1.66 10.56 -15.22
N LYS A 16 -1.66 9.46 -15.96
CA LYS A 16 -2.86 8.69 -16.34
C LYS A 16 -3.11 7.51 -15.41
N LYS A 17 -2.15 7.18 -14.59
CA LYS A 17 -2.14 6.03 -13.69
C LYS A 17 -1.39 6.41 -12.43
N VAL A 18 -1.91 6.04 -11.26
CA VAL A 18 -1.25 6.25 -9.97
C VAL A 18 -1.30 4.97 -9.15
N TYR A 19 -0.15 4.57 -8.61
CA TYR A 19 -0.02 3.52 -7.61
C TYR A 19 0.09 4.15 -6.23
N LEU A 20 -0.71 3.66 -5.29
CA LEU A 20 -0.73 4.15 -3.91
C LEU A 20 -0.50 2.98 -2.94
N MET A 21 0.62 3.00 -2.21
CA MET A 21 0.87 2.15 -1.06
C MET A 21 0.96 3.03 0.18
N LEU A 22 -0.16 3.17 0.87
CA LEU A 22 -0.31 4.04 2.04
C LEU A 22 -1.00 3.27 3.17
N GLY A 23 -0.68 3.61 4.41
CA GLY A 23 -1.36 3.07 5.58
C GLY A 23 -0.42 2.61 6.68
N MET A 24 0.72 2.00 6.37
CA MET A 24 1.64 1.41 7.36
C MET A 24 1.88 2.33 8.57
N ASN A 25 2.20 3.58 8.34
CA ASN A 25 2.51 4.54 9.42
C ASN A 25 1.27 5.03 10.20
N CYS A 26 0.08 4.70 9.73
CA CYS A 26 -1.17 5.22 10.27
C CYS A 26 -2.10 4.14 10.82
N ILE A 27 -1.89 2.86 10.50
CA ILE A 27 -2.76 1.73 10.90
C ILE A 27 -3.03 1.72 12.41
N ALA A 28 -2.03 2.09 13.22
CA ALA A 28 -2.16 2.23 14.67
C ALA A 28 -3.25 3.23 15.12
N SER A 29 -3.68 4.13 14.24
CA SER A 29 -4.78 5.07 14.50
C SER A 29 -6.17 4.46 14.28
N GLY A 30 -6.23 3.19 13.89
CA GLY A 30 -7.45 2.43 13.64
C GLY A 30 -7.67 2.16 12.15
N VAL A 31 -7.94 0.88 11.83
CA VAL A 31 -8.13 0.40 10.44
C VAL A 31 -9.26 1.14 9.74
N ASP A 32 -10.38 1.36 10.43
CA ASP A 32 -11.56 2.05 9.87
C ASP A 32 -11.24 3.48 9.47
N ARG A 33 -10.57 4.21 10.36
CA ARG A 33 -10.19 5.60 10.13
C ARG A 33 -9.24 5.72 8.95
N VAL A 34 -8.17 4.92 8.95
CA VAL A 34 -7.13 4.99 7.90
C VAL A 34 -7.69 4.59 6.54
N SER A 35 -8.56 3.59 6.47
CA SER A 35 -9.22 3.23 5.22
C SER A 35 -10.13 4.34 4.70
N GLN A 36 -10.88 5.03 5.58
CA GLN A 36 -11.72 6.16 5.19
C GLN A 36 -10.90 7.37 4.74
N ASP A 37 -9.76 7.64 5.40
CA ASP A 37 -8.84 8.72 5.00
C ASP A 37 -8.27 8.43 3.60
N LEU A 38 -7.95 7.17 3.29
CA LEU A 38 -7.49 6.78 1.96
C LEU A 38 -8.59 6.91 0.89
N VAL A 39 -9.83 6.53 1.21
CA VAL A 39 -10.99 6.77 0.32
C VAL A 39 -11.13 8.25 0.01
N THR A 40 -11.03 9.10 1.02
CA THR A 40 -11.11 10.55 0.86
C THR A 40 -9.99 11.08 -0.04
N LEU A 41 -8.76 10.60 0.15
CA LEU A 41 -7.63 10.97 -0.69
C LEU A 41 -7.85 10.57 -2.16
N VAL A 42 -8.26 9.34 -2.41
CA VAL A 42 -8.52 8.85 -3.78
C VAL A 42 -9.62 9.65 -4.45
N SER A 43 -10.70 9.98 -3.72
CA SER A 43 -11.78 10.82 -4.24
C SER A 43 -11.26 12.20 -4.70
N LYS A 44 -10.37 12.83 -3.92
CA LYS A 44 -9.74 14.10 -4.29
C LYS A 44 -8.80 13.96 -5.51
N ILE A 45 -8.07 12.84 -5.60
CA ILE A 45 -7.23 12.56 -6.77
C ILE A 45 -8.10 12.45 -8.03
N GLN A 46 -9.20 11.72 -7.98
CA GLN A 46 -10.11 11.54 -9.11
C GLN A 46 -10.82 12.83 -9.50
N GLU A 47 -11.18 13.68 -8.52
CA GLU A 47 -11.76 14.98 -8.77
C GLU A 47 -10.81 15.90 -9.55
N LYS A 48 -9.52 15.93 -9.15
CA LYS A 48 -8.50 16.78 -9.80
C LYS A 48 -7.89 16.18 -11.04
N SER A 49 -8.00 14.88 -11.21
CA SER A 49 -7.48 14.12 -12.36
C SER A 49 -8.56 13.18 -12.91
N PRO A 50 -9.60 13.72 -13.58
CA PRO A 50 -10.67 12.88 -14.12
C PRO A 50 -10.13 11.80 -15.07
N GLY A 51 -10.61 10.57 -14.89
CA GLY A 51 -10.20 9.42 -15.70
C GLY A 51 -8.87 8.79 -15.33
N ILE A 52 -8.19 9.27 -14.27
CA ILE A 52 -6.96 8.62 -13.78
C ILE A 52 -7.27 7.20 -13.27
N ALA A 53 -6.45 6.23 -13.67
CA ALA A 53 -6.52 4.89 -13.10
C ALA A 53 -5.83 4.87 -11.73
N VAL A 54 -6.55 4.44 -10.70
CA VAL A 54 -6.04 4.33 -9.33
C VAL A 54 -5.81 2.87 -8.99
N LEU A 55 -4.57 2.53 -8.63
CA LEU A 55 -4.17 1.19 -8.19
C LEU A 55 -3.74 1.28 -6.72
N ILE A 56 -4.50 0.62 -5.85
CA ILE A 56 -4.19 0.54 -4.42
C ILE A 56 -3.35 -0.71 -4.19
N GLU A 57 -2.15 -0.52 -3.69
CA GLU A 57 -1.27 -1.62 -3.30
C GLU A 57 -1.57 -2.07 -1.87
N SER A 58 -1.50 -3.38 -1.63
CA SER A 58 -1.52 -3.90 -0.27
C SER A 58 -0.32 -3.37 0.53
N VAL A 59 -0.53 -3.07 1.79
CA VAL A 59 0.55 -2.78 2.74
C VAL A 59 1.32 -4.06 3.00
N THR A 60 2.64 -4.00 2.94
CA THR A 60 3.51 -5.15 3.15
C THR A 60 3.65 -5.49 4.64
N PRO A 61 3.79 -6.77 5.00
CA PRO A 61 3.85 -7.16 6.40
C PRO A 61 5.19 -6.75 7.04
N MET A 62 5.21 -6.79 8.37
CA MET A 62 6.40 -6.67 9.19
C MET A 62 7.07 -8.04 9.35
N THR A 63 8.36 -8.08 9.70
CA THR A 63 9.00 -9.35 10.12
C THR A 63 8.30 -9.93 11.35
N ALA A 64 8.38 -11.24 11.52
CA ALA A 64 7.68 -11.93 12.62
C ALA A 64 8.13 -11.47 14.02
N ASP A 65 9.38 -11.05 14.12
CA ASP A 65 10.04 -10.56 15.34
C ASP A 65 10.21 -9.04 15.36
N SER A 66 9.43 -8.31 14.57
CA SER A 66 9.54 -6.85 14.51
C SER A 66 9.41 -6.21 15.89
N PRO A 67 10.39 -5.41 16.31
CA PRO A 67 10.31 -4.68 17.60
C PRO A 67 9.28 -3.53 17.56
N ARG A 68 8.74 -3.21 16.41
CA ARG A 68 7.69 -2.20 16.23
C ARG A 68 6.29 -2.76 16.35
N ALA A 69 6.13 -4.10 16.34
CA ALA A 69 4.84 -4.73 16.51
C ALA A 69 4.31 -4.50 17.94
N ASP A 70 3.08 -4.00 18.03
CA ASP A 70 2.33 -3.82 19.28
C ASP A 70 0.85 -4.21 19.10
N GLY A 71 0.01 -3.88 20.07
CA GLY A 71 -1.43 -4.20 20.02
C GLY A 71 -2.20 -3.51 18.89
N SER A 72 -1.66 -2.42 18.33
CA SER A 72 -2.33 -1.62 17.30
C SER A 72 -1.60 -1.64 15.94
N LEU A 73 -0.31 -1.91 15.92
CA LEU A 73 0.49 -2.10 14.70
C LEU A 73 1.15 -3.48 14.74
N ASN A 74 0.61 -4.41 13.98
CA ASN A 74 1.13 -5.78 13.84
C ASN A 74 0.62 -6.39 12.53
N ASN A 75 1.08 -7.59 12.18
CA ASN A 75 0.67 -8.23 10.93
C ASN A 75 -0.81 -8.57 10.86
N PHE A 76 -1.49 -8.74 12.00
CA PHE A 76 -2.93 -8.94 12.02
C PHE A 76 -3.68 -7.68 11.59
N THR A 77 -3.35 -6.52 12.16
CA THR A 77 -3.98 -5.24 11.80
C THR A 77 -3.63 -4.79 10.38
N ILE A 78 -2.42 -5.13 9.88
CA ILE A 78 -2.04 -4.92 8.48
C ILE A 78 -2.91 -5.76 7.55
N GLN A 79 -3.11 -7.04 7.87
CA GLN A 79 -3.97 -7.92 7.08
C GLN A 79 -5.43 -7.44 7.09
N GLU A 80 -5.96 -7.06 8.24
CA GLU A 80 -7.31 -6.49 8.37
C GLU A 80 -7.49 -5.24 7.48
N PHE A 81 -6.51 -4.34 7.50
CA PHE A 81 -6.51 -3.17 6.63
C PHE A 81 -6.49 -3.55 5.14
N ASN A 82 -5.64 -4.49 4.75
CA ASN A 82 -5.54 -4.95 3.37
C ASN A 82 -6.85 -5.58 2.87
N GLU A 83 -7.48 -6.44 3.66
CA GLU A 83 -8.78 -7.05 3.32
C GLU A 83 -9.87 -5.98 3.17
N LYS A 84 -9.89 -4.99 4.06
CA LYS A 84 -10.84 -3.88 3.99
C LYS A 84 -10.61 -3.04 2.74
N MET A 85 -9.37 -2.70 2.41
CA MET A 85 -9.06 -1.92 1.21
C MET A 85 -9.38 -2.70 -0.07
N LYS A 86 -9.15 -4.02 -0.08
CA LYS A 86 -9.55 -4.89 -1.19
C LYS A 86 -11.06 -4.84 -1.44
N ALA A 87 -11.87 -4.93 -0.39
CA ALA A 87 -13.33 -4.83 -0.49
C ALA A 87 -13.78 -3.44 -0.99
N ILE A 88 -13.17 -2.36 -0.48
CA ILE A 88 -13.45 -0.99 -0.93
C ILE A 88 -13.08 -0.83 -2.42
N CYS A 89 -11.95 -1.35 -2.87
CA CYS A 89 -11.56 -1.30 -4.28
C CYS A 89 -12.59 -2.01 -5.18
N GLN A 90 -13.13 -3.15 -4.75
CA GLN A 90 -14.20 -3.84 -5.48
C GLN A 90 -15.47 -2.98 -5.57
N GLU A 91 -15.90 -2.37 -4.47
CA GLU A 91 -17.08 -1.50 -4.41
C GLU A 91 -16.92 -0.25 -5.30
N LYS A 92 -15.75 0.39 -5.20
CA LYS A 92 -15.44 1.66 -5.90
C LYS A 92 -14.96 1.46 -7.33
N GLN A 93 -14.75 0.21 -7.77
CA GLN A 93 -14.17 -0.12 -9.08
C GLN A 93 -12.75 0.46 -9.26
N TRP A 94 -11.98 0.49 -8.19
CA TRP A 94 -10.54 0.76 -8.22
C TRP A 94 -9.78 -0.54 -8.40
N TYR A 95 -8.54 -0.45 -8.85
CA TYR A 95 -7.67 -1.61 -8.96
C TYR A 95 -7.00 -1.89 -7.61
N TYR A 96 -6.99 -3.15 -7.20
CA TYR A 96 -6.25 -3.62 -6.02
C TYR A 96 -5.09 -4.50 -6.45
N VAL A 97 -3.87 -4.18 -6.01
CA VAL A 97 -2.66 -4.92 -6.33
C VAL A 97 -2.09 -5.53 -5.06
N ASN A 98 -2.18 -6.86 -4.92
CA ASN A 98 -1.73 -7.57 -3.72
C ASN A 98 -0.21 -7.76 -3.69
N VAL A 99 0.54 -6.67 -3.74
CA VAL A 99 2.01 -6.70 -3.80
C VAL A 99 2.66 -7.33 -2.57
N ALA A 100 1.97 -7.35 -1.42
CA ALA A 100 2.42 -8.04 -0.22
C ALA A 100 2.72 -9.53 -0.45
N GLU A 101 1.99 -10.18 -1.39
CA GLU A 101 2.21 -11.57 -1.75
C GLU A 101 3.65 -11.86 -2.19
N ALA A 102 4.30 -10.91 -2.88
CA ALA A 102 5.69 -11.07 -3.35
C ALA A 102 6.71 -11.20 -2.22
N VAL A 103 6.43 -10.62 -1.07
CA VAL A 103 7.40 -10.47 0.04
C VAL A 103 6.99 -11.21 1.32
N THR A 104 5.79 -11.79 1.35
CA THR A 104 5.24 -12.49 2.51
C THR A 104 5.70 -13.95 2.52
N GLY A 105 6.19 -14.42 3.65
CA GLY A 105 6.51 -15.83 3.90
C GLY A 105 5.31 -16.61 4.45
N ASP A 106 5.51 -17.92 4.69
CA ASP A 106 4.46 -18.87 5.10
C ASP A 106 3.73 -18.48 6.40
N ALA A 107 4.39 -17.74 7.28
CA ALA A 107 3.81 -17.27 8.54
C ALA A 107 3.02 -15.95 8.41
N GLY A 108 2.80 -15.44 7.21
CA GLY A 108 2.13 -14.15 6.98
C GLY A 108 2.98 -12.93 7.34
N ALA A 109 4.28 -13.11 7.57
CA ALA A 109 5.24 -12.06 7.90
C ALA A 109 6.17 -11.76 6.74
N LEU A 110 6.82 -10.59 6.76
CA LEU A 110 7.88 -10.24 5.82
C LEU A 110 9.00 -11.29 5.91
N LYS A 111 9.40 -11.82 4.76
CA LYS A 111 10.54 -12.74 4.68
C LYS A 111 11.79 -12.07 5.24
N ALA A 112 12.51 -12.78 6.13
CA ALA A 112 13.70 -12.24 6.79
C ALA A 112 14.79 -11.84 5.79
N GLU A 113 14.92 -12.58 4.67
CA GLU A 113 15.86 -12.27 3.58
C GLU A 113 15.55 -10.96 2.85
N TYR A 114 14.32 -10.44 2.96
CA TYR A 114 13.91 -9.19 2.32
C TYR A 114 13.94 -7.98 3.26
N SER A 115 14.21 -8.20 4.55
CA SER A 115 14.29 -7.12 5.53
C SER A 115 15.61 -6.35 5.42
N GLY A 116 15.53 -5.04 5.31
CA GLY A 116 16.67 -4.12 5.28
C GLY A 116 16.98 -3.49 6.63
N ASP A 117 16.08 -3.61 7.61
CA ASP A 117 16.26 -3.02 8.94
C ASP A 117 15.78 -3.96 10.06
N LYS A 118 16.73 -4.53 10.74
CA LYS A 118 16.42 -5.32 11.94
C LYS A 118 15.90 -4.47 13.12
N ALA A 119 16.07 -3.15 13.06
CA ALA A 119 15.62 -2.23 14.10
C ALA A 119 14.11 -2.00 14.08
N MET A 120 13.48 -2.14 12.92
CA MET A 120 12.03 -1.95 12.75
C MET A 120 11.34 -3.16 12.12
N GLY A 121 12.03 -3.92 11.28
CA GLY A 121 11.45 -5.07 10.58
C GLY A 121 10.37 -4.70 9.55
N ILE A 122 10.45 -3.50 8.97
CA ILE A 122 9.44 -2.92 8.10
C ILE A 122 9.99 -2.67 6.70
N HIS A 123 11.22 -2.14 6.59
CA HIS A 123 11.79 -1.71 5.33
C HIS A 123 12.48 -2.83 4.59
N PHE A 124 12.42 -2.76 3.26
CA PHE A 124 13.08 -3.72 2.38
C PHE A 124 14.59 -3.47 2.28
N ASN A 125 15.32 -4.55 2.06
CA ASN A 125 16.62 -4.49 1.42
C ASN A 125 16.44 -4.44 -0.11
N TYR A 126 17.55 -4.53 -0.85
CA TYR A 126 17.53 -4.49 -2.32
C TYR A 126 16.69 -5.63 -2.92
N ASP A 127 16.81 -6.85 -2.40
CA ASP A 127 16.10 -8.03 -2.92
C ASP A 127 14.60 -7.94 -2.66
N GLY A 128 14.20 -7.45 -1.49
CA GLY A 128 12.79 -7.18 -1.17
C GLY A 128 12.19 -6.09 -2.07
N ALA A 129 12.94 -5.01 -2.32
CA ALA A 129 12.53 -3.96 -3.23
C ALA A 129 12.43 -4.47 -4.69
N ALA A 130 13.35 -5.33 -5.11
CA ALA A 130 13.33 -5.95 -6.44
C ALA A 130 12.12 -6.90 -6.59
N ALA A 131 11.81 -7.71 -5.59
CA ALA A 131 10.64 -8.58 -5.59
C ALA A 131 9.33 -7.78 -5.68
N TRP A 132 9.21 -6.71 -4.89
CA TRP A 132 8.10 -5.77 -4.94
C TRP A 132 7.94 -5.13 -6.32
N ALA A 133 9.01 -4.58 -6.89
CA ALA A 133 8.99 -3.94 -8.19
C ALA A 133 8.63 -4.92 -9.32
N ASN A 134 9.20 -6.12 -9.30
CA ASN A 134 8.89 -7.17 -10.29
C ASN A 134 7.42 -7.59 -10.22
N TYR A 135 6.83 -7.69 -9.03
CA TYR A 135 5.42 -7.98 -8.87
C TYR A 135 4.55 -6.93 -9.58
N LEU A 136 4.82 -5.63 -9.36
CA LEU A 136 4.09 -4.55 -10.03
C LEU A 136 4.21 -4.61 -11.55
N LEU A 137 5.38 -4.93 -12.08
CA LEU A 137 5.61 -5.04 -13.52
C LEU A 137 4.89 -6.23 -14.16
N THR A 138 4.71 -7.32 -13.42
CA THR A 138 4.12 -8.57 -13.92
C THR A 138 2.63 -8.72 -13.63
N HIS A 139 2.08 -7.92 -12.70
CA HIS A 139 0.67 -7.97 -12.27
C HIS A 139 -0.09 -6.70 -12.65
N VAL A 140 0.14 -6.20 -13.86
CA VAL A 140 -0.62 -5.07 -14.40
C VAL A 140 -2.04 -5.54 -14.72
N PRO A 141 -3.09 -4.86 -14.22
CA PRO A 141 -4.48 -5.16 -14.58
C PRO A 141 -4.68 -5.18 -16.10
N GLU A 142 -5.41 -6.17 -16.60
CA GLU A 142 -5.58 -6.36 -18.04
C GLU A 142 -6.11 -5.11 -18.76
N ALA A 143 -7.03 -4.39 -18.13
CA ALA A 143 -7.59 -3.15 -18.66
C ALA A 143 -6.58 -1.98 -18.77
N LEU A 144 -5.38 -2.12 -18.21
CA LEU A 144 -4.34 -1.09 -18.20
C LEU A 144 -3.07 -1.49 -18.96
N LYS A 145 -3.08 -2.64 -19.63
CA LYS A 145 -1.98 -3.12 -20.47
C LYS A 145 -1.90 -2.39 -21.82
#